data_df0daca8aff57d158fdcedafd623a786
#
_entry.id   df0daca8aff57d158fdcedafd623a786
#
_cell.length_a   1.000
_cell.length_b   1.000
_cell.length_c   1.000
_cell.angle_alpha   90.00
_cell.angle_beta   90.00
_cell.angle_gamma   90.00
#
_symmetry.space_group_name_H-M   'P 1'
#
loop_
_entity.id
_entity.type
_entity.pdbx_description
1 polymer ?
#
loop_
_entity_poly.entity_id
_entity_poly.type
_entity_poly.pdbx_seq_one_letter_code
_entity_poly.pdbx_strand_id
1 'polypeptide(L)'
;MPMAAILGVEGLALTDWERGFLREADPWGFILFARNVDSPDQLRRLTAELRHAVGRDAPVLIDQEGGRVQRLRPPHWRSYIPALDQMEQASHPVRAQWVRNRLIAGELHDVGIDVNCAPLADLLEAGTHPVLRNRLYGPDIPTVVAAGRACAEALLAGGVLPVLKHIPGYGQAVVDSHLALPRVDAPREVLASRDFAPFRALRDLPIGMTAHIVFDAVDPDRPCTTSPEAIRLIREDIGFDGLLMTDDIGMEALSGTMAQRAAASIAAGVDLVLHCKGDRPGMEQVASATPAMTEAATGRAIRALALRRPPEPADIPALVEELADLVPEAA
;
A
#
# COMPACT_ATOMS: atom_id res chain seq x y z
N MET A 1 -22.22 -0.24 8.35
CA MET A 1 -20.73 -0.24 8.31
C MET A 1 -20.32 -1.13 7.15
N PRO A 2 -19.42 -0.69 6.27
CA PRO A 2 -18.96 -1.49 5.14
C PRO A 2 -18.26 -2.78 5.58
N MET A 3 -18.16 -3.74 4.69
CA MET A 3 -17.36 -4.96 4.89
C MET A 3 -15.88 -4.58 5.08
N ALA A 4 -15.18 -5.24 5.99
CA ALA A 4 -13.79 -4.98 6.34
C ALA A 4 -12.80 -5.47 5.25
N ALA A 5 -13.02 -5.09 3.99
CA ALA A 5 -12.23 -5.54 2.85
C ALA A 5 -11.98 -4.44 1.81
N ILE A 6 -10.86 -4.61 1.11
CA ILE A 6 -10.51 -3.90 -0.13
C ILE A 6 -10.45 -4.94 -1.24
N LEU A 7 -11.18 -4.73 -2.32
CA LEU A 7 -11.30 -5.70 -3.40
C LEU A 7 -10.75 -5.14 -4.72
N GLY A 8 -9.97 -5.95 -5.43
CA GLY A 8 -9.68 -5.74 -6.85
C GLY A 8 -10.88 -6.07 -7.72
N VAL A 9 -10.84 -5.63 -8.99
CA VAL A 9 -11.85 -5.95 -10.01
C VAL A 9 -11.20 -6.53 -11.26
N GLU A 10 -12.01 -7.20 -12.10
CA GLU A 10 -11.52 -8.04 -13.18
C GLU A 10 -10.90 -7.26 -14.33
N GLY A 11 -11.55 -6.19 -14.80
CA GLY A 11 -11.21 -5.57 -16.07
C GLY A 11 -11.31 -4.04 -16.10
N LEU A 12 -11.47 -3.49 -17.32
CA LEU A 12 -11.52 -2.05 -17.61
C LEU A 12 -12.85 -1.39 -17.24
N ALA A 13 -13.88 -2.19 -16.99
CA ALA A 13 -15.23 -1.77 -16.56
C ALA A 13 -15.81 -2.86 -15.69
N LEU A 14 -16.76 -2.52 -14.82
CA LEU A 14 -17.45 -3.52 -14.02
C LEU A 14 -18.35 -4.41 -14.90
N THR A 15 -18.31 -5.70 -14.67
CA THR A 15 -19.30 -6.65 -15.18
C THR A 15 -20.63 -6.48 -14.44
N ASP A 16 -21.72 -7.01 -15.00
CA ASP A 16 -23.03 -6.98 -14.32
C ASP A 16 -23.03 -7.77 -13.02
N TRP A 17 -22.26 -8.86 -12.97
CA TRP A 17 -22.06 -9.63 -11.75
C TRP A 17 -21.34 -8.80 -10.68
N GLU A 18 -20.23 -8.15 -11.03
CA GLU A 18 -19.48 -7.29 -10.09
C GLU A 18 -20.35 -6.15 -9.54
N ARG A 19 -21.15 -5.48 -10.39
CA ARG A 19 -22.06 -4.42 -9.92
C ARG A 19 -23.05 -4.93 -8.87
N GLY A 20 -23.61 -6.10 -9.09
CA GLY A 20 -24.54 -6.75 -8.14
C GLY A 20 -23.83 -7.15 -6.85
N PHE A 21 -22.71 -7.86 -6.98
CA PHE A 21 -21.92 -8.36 -5.86
C PHE A 21 -21.36 -7.23 -4.99
N LEU A 22 -20.76 -6.20 -5.57
CA LEU A 22 -20.17 -5.07 -4.84
C LEU A 22 -21.22 -4.26 -4.08
N ARG A 23 -22.42 -4.12 -4.65
CA ARG A 23 -23.55 -3.46 -3.96
C ARG A 23 -23.99 -4.24 -2.72
N GLU A 24 -24.01 -5.56 -2.78
CA GLU A 24 -24.42 -6.43 -1.68
C GLU A 24 -23.31 -6.57 -0.64
N ALA A 25 -22.09 -6.80 -1.06
CA ALA A 25 -20.93 -6.99 -0.18
C ALA A 25 -20.45 -5.69 0.49
N ASP A 26 -20.65 -4.53 -0.13
CA ASP A 26 -20.23 -3.19 0.32
C ASP A 26 -18.80 -3.16 0.88
N PRO A 27 -17.73 -3.50 0.10
CA PRO A 27 -16.36 -3.47 0.58
C PRO A 27 -15.95 -2.05 0.92
N TRP A 28 -15.09 -1.85 1.93
CA TRP A 28 -14.60 -0.52 2.36
C TRP A 28 -13.95 0.27 1.21
N GLY A 29 -13.19 -0.39 0.36
CA GLY A 29 -12.47 0.23 -0.76
C GLY A 29 -12.16 -0.73 -1.89
N PHE A 30 -11.51 -0.20 -2.91
CA PHE A 30 -11.11 -0.93 -4.11
C PHE A 30 -9.63 -0.76 -4.38
N ILE A 31 -9.00 -1.72 -5.08
CA ILE A 31 -7.61 -1.59 -5.56
C ILE A 31 -7.54 -1.92 -7.05
N LEU A 32 -6.79 -1.08 -7.78
CA LEU A 32 -6.62 -1.21 -9.23
C LEU A 32 -5.20 -1.63 -9.60
N PHE A 33 -5.10 -2.35 -10.72
CA PHE A 33 -3.86 -2.87 -11.30
C PHE A 33 -3.77 -2.52 -12.78
N ALA A 34 -2.64 -2.85 -13.42
CA ALA A 34 -2.44 -2.60 -14.85
C ALA A 34 -3.56 -3.15 -15.74
N ARG A 35 -4.19 -4.28 -15.37
CA ARG A 35 -5.33 -4.86 -16.09
C ARG A 35 -6.58 -3.98 -16.11
N ASN A 36 -6.65 -3.02 -15.19
CA ASN A 36 -7.78 -2.09 -15.06
C ASN A 36 -7.52 -0.73 -15.73
N VAL A 37 -6.37 -0.56 -16.41
CA VAL A 37 -5.89 0.71 -16.92
C VAL A 37 -5.70 0.65 -18.43
N ASP A 38 -6.40 1.55 -19.15
CA ASP A 38 -6.24 1.76 -20.60
C ASP A 38 -5.96 3.25 -20.88
N SER A 39 -6.87 4.13 -20.53
CA SER A 39 -6.77 5.56 -20.77
C SER A 39 -7.33 6.38 -19.59
N PRO A 40 -6.98 7.68 -19.47
CA PRO A 40 -7.50 8.50 -18.38
C PRO A 40 -9.03 8.54 -18.31
N ASP A 41 -9.70 8.66 -19.44
CA ASP A 41 -11.17 8.72 -19.50
C ASP A 41 -11.82 7.37 -19.13
N GLN A 42 -11.21 6.24 -19.54
CA GLN A 42 -11.67 4.93 -19.13
C GLN A 42 -11.54 4.78 -17.62
N LEU A 43 -10.39 5.18 -17.04
CA LEU A 43 -10.11 5.00 -15.64
C LEU A 43 -11.01 5.89 -14.75
N ARG A 44 -11.29 7.16 -15.16
CA ARG A 44 -12.29 8.02 -14.49
C ARG A 44 -13.67 7.37 -14.47
N ARG A 45 -14.10 6.73 -15.57
CA ARG A 45 -15.37 6.00 -15.59
C ARG A 45 -15.36 4.82 -14.63
N LEU A 46 -14.30 4.01 -14.61
CA LEU A 46 -14.21 2.86 -13.73
C LEU A 46 -14.24 3.28 -12.25
N THR A 47 -13.47 4.30 -11.84
CA THR A 47 -13.47 4.80 -10.45
C THR A 47 -14.83 5.37 -10.05
N ALA A 48 -15.53 6.01 -10.96
CA ALA A 48 -16.90 6.48 -10.73
C ALA A 48 -17.90 5.30 -10.61
N GLU A 49 -17.79 4.28 -11.47
CA GLU A 49 -18.64 3.09 -11.41
C GLU A 49 -18.47 2.32 -10.08
N LEU A 50 -17.23 2.19 -9.58
CA LEU A 50 -16.94 1.54 -8.29
C LEU A 50 -17.67 2.25 -7.13
N ARG A 51 -17.57 3.58 -7.06
CA ARG A 51 -18.25 4.39 -6.04
C ARG A 51 -19.78 4.32 -6.19
N HIS A 52 -20.27 4.35 -7.42
CA HIS A 52 -21.70 4.21 -7.70
C HIS A 52 -22.23 2.82 -7.26
N ALA A 53 -21.47 1.75 -7.47
CA ALA A 53 -21.88 0.40 -7.11
C ALA A 53 -22.16 0.26 -5.60
N VAL A 54 -21.37 0.92 -4.74
CA VAL A 54 -21.54 0.89 -3.28
C VAL A 54 -22.31 2.10 -2.72
N GLY A 55 -22.71 3.06 -3.57
CA GLY A 55 -23.51 4.22 -3.19
C GLY A 55 -22.80 5.19 -2.22
N ARG A 56 -21.49 5.22 -2.18
CA ARG A 56 -20.67 6.07 -1.32
C ARG A 56 -19.34 6.42 -1.97
N ASP A 57 -18.66 7.43 -1.45
CA ASP A 57 -17.33 7.86 -1.91
C ASP A 57 -16.23 6.94 -1.35
N ALA A 58 -16.27 5.66 -1.79
CA ALA A 58 -15.32 4.64 -1.39
C ALA A 58 -13.91 4.95 -1.89
N PRO A 59 -12.85 4.72 -1.09
CA PRO A 59 -11.49 4.92 -1.52
C PRO A 59 -11.09 3.92 -2.62
N VAL A 60 -10.29 4.42 -3.58
CA VAL A 60 -9.71 3.62 -4.66
C VAL A 60 -8.21 3.67 -4.55
N LEU A 61 -7.60 2.50 -4.38
CA LEU A 61 -6.18 2.30 -4.13
C LEU A 61 -5.45 1.89 -5.42
N ILE A 62 -4.13 2.15 -5.46
CA ILE A 62 -3.21 1.65 -6.48
C ILE A 62 -1.80 1.49 -5.92
N ASP A 63 -0.98 0.64 -6.56
CA ASP A 63 0.47 0.63 -6.39
C ASP A 63 1.12 1.49 -7.47
N GLN A 64 1.50 2.71 -7.15
CA GLN A 64 2.21 3.63 -8.04
C GLN A 64 3.50 4.08 -7.37
N GLU A 65 4.47 3.16 -7.25
CA GLU A 65 5.78 3.40 -6.64
C GLU A 65 6.78 3.99 -7.65
N GLY A 66 6.65 3.60 -8.92
CA GLY A 66 7.61 3.78 -10.00
C GLY A 66 8.40 2.50 -10.30
N GLY A 67 9.27 2.55 -11.31
CA GLY A 67 10.00 1.39 -11.78
C GLY A 67 9.08 0.26 -12.22
N ARG A 68 9.33 -0.97 -11.75
CA ARG A 68 8.46 -2.10 -12.09
C ARG A 68 7.11 -2.08 -11.39
N VAL A 69 6.98 -1.39 -10.24
CA VAL A 69 5.72 -1.26 -9.49
C VAL A 69 5.05 0.07 -9.82
N GLN A 70 4.60 0.15 -11.04
CA GLN A 70 3.92 1.30 -11.61
C GLN A 70 2.81 0.80 -12.52
N ARG A 71 1.56 1.22 -12.29
CA ARG A 71 0.38 0.76 -13.06
C ARG A 71 -0.02 1.77 -14.14
N LEU A 72 0.02 3.06 -13.79
CA LEU A 72 -0.17 4.16 -14.74
C LEU A 72 1.14 4.40 -15.49
N ARG A 73 1.14 4.23 -16.82
CA ARG A 73 2.35 4.21 -17.64
C ARG A 73 2.20 5.06 -18.91
N PRO A 74 3.29 5.42 -19.58
CA PRO A 74 3.23 6.00 -20.92
C PRO A 74 2.35 5.17 -21.88
N PRO A 75 1.66 5.82 -22.83
CA PRO A 75 1.84 7.23 -23.24
C PRO A 75 1.05 8.25 -22.43
N HIS A 76 0.13 7.83 -21.55
CA HIS A 76 -0.80 8.75 -20.87
C HIS A 76 -0.24 9.33 -19.58
N TRP A 77 0.69 8.65 -18.95
CA TRP A 77 1.30 9.05 -17.67
C TRP A 77 2.82 8.98 -17.75
N ARG A 78 3.50 9.63 -16.81
CA ARG A 78 4.98 9.64 -16.75
C ARG A 78 5.53 8.27 -16.40
N SER A 79 6.75 8.00 -16.86
CA SER A 79 7.56 6.90 -16.34
C SER A 79 8.41 7.43 -15.20
N TYR A 80 8.46 6.69 -14.11
CA TYR A 80 9.31 6.98 -12.96
C TYR A 80 10.33 5.85 -12.78
N ILE A 81 11.60 6.19 -12.63
CA ILE A 81 12.65 5.21 -12.37
C ILE A 81 12.44 4.52 -11.01
N PRO A 82 13.09 3.37 -10.72
CA PRO A 82 13.01 2.73 -9.42
C PRO A 82 13.40 3.69 -8.28
N ALA A 83 12.81 3.49 -7.10
CA ALA A 83 13.00 4.42 -5.99
C ALA A 83 14.45 4.47 -5.50
N LEU A 84 15.13 3.31 -5.41
CA LEU A 84 16.54 3.25 -5.01
C LEU A 84 17.43 3.98 -6.02
N ASP A 85 17.21 3.72 -7.31
CA ASP A 85 18.01 4.36 -8.37
C ASP A 85 17.87 5.89 -8.29
N GLN A 86 16.66 6.40 -8.02
CA GLN A 86 16.45 7.83 -7.82
C GLN A 86 17.16 8.35 -6.57
N MET A 87 17.10 7.60 -5.44
CA MET A 87 17.78 8.01 -4.21
C MET A 87 19.30 8.08 -4.38
N GLU A 88 19.88 7.18 -5.21
CA GLU A 88 21.31 7.12 -5.47
C GLU A 88 21.78 8.18 -6.49
N GLN A 89 20.95 8.52 -7.48
CA GLN A 89 21.30 9.43 -8.58
C GLN A 89 20.98 10.90 -8.29
N ALA A 90 19.97 11.16 -7.46
CA ALA A 90 19.49 12.52 -7.26
C ALA A 90 20.48 13.40 -6.49
N SER A 91 20.67 14.63 -6.99
CA SER A 91 21.46 15.66 -6.32
C SER A 91 20.92 16.01 -4.91
N HIS A 92 19.60 15.96 -4.73
CA HIS A 92 18.87 16.15 -3.47
C HIS A 92 17.81 15.06 -3.29
N PRO A 93 18.16 13.85 -2.81
CA PRO A 93 17.31 12.66 -2.84
C PRO A 93 15.94 12.84 -2.17
N VAL A 94 15.88 13.43 -0.99
CA VAL A 94 14.62 13.63 -0.25
C VAL A 94 13.69 14.61 -0.99
N ARG A 95 14.24 15.69 -1.56
CA ARG A 95 13.46 16.62 -2.39
C ARG A 95 12.95 15.97 -3.65
N ALA A 96 13.78 15.18 -4.32
CA ALA A 96 13.38 14.41 -5.50
C ALA A 96 12.25 13.44 -5.20
N GLN A 97 12.25 12.79 -4.02
CA GLN A 97 11.15 11.95 -3.57
C GLN A 97 9.85 12.76 -3.35
N TRP A 98 9.95 13.94 -2.77
CA TRP A 98 8.77 14.81 -2.61
C TRP A 98 8.20 15.22 -3.97
N VAL A 99 9.04 15.74 -4.87
CA VAL A 99 8.61 16.22 -6.21
C VAL A 99 7.96 15.08 -7.01
N ARG A 100 8.62 13.93 -7.09
CA ARG A 100 8.11 12.73 -7.74
C ARG A 100 6.71 12.34 -7.22
N ASN A 101 6.56 12.23 -5.91
CA ASN A 101 5.30 11.77 -5.34
C ASN A 101 4.19 12.84 -5.42
N ARG A 102 4.54 14.12 -5.49
CA ARG A 102 3.59 15.20 -5.77
C ARG A 102 3.06 15.12 -7.21
N LEU A 103 3.91 14.77 -8.18
CA LEU A 103 3.51 14.51 -9.56
C LEU A 103 2.63 13.25 -9.66
N ILE A 104 3.05 12.14 -9.04
CA ILE A 104 2.26 10.90 -8.96
C ILE A 104 0.88 11.18 -8.36
N ALA A 105 0.81 11.93 -7.26
CA ALA A 105 -0.46 12.25 -6.63
C ALA A 105 -1.41 13.03 -7.56
N GLY A 106 -0.88 13.98 -8.34
CA GLY A 106 -1.68 14.70 -9.34
C GLY A 106 -2.25 13.78 -10.43
N GLU A 107 -1.42 12.86 -10.93
CA GLU A 107 -1.83 11.87 -11.94
C GLU A 107 -2.90 10.90 -11.39
N LEU A 108 -2.78 10.46 -10.15
CA LEU A 108 -3.73 9.58 -9.49
C LEU A 108 -5.07 10.28 -9.21
N HIS A 109 -5.00 11.46 -8.61
CA HIS A 109 -6.18 12.26 -8.26
C HIS A 109 -7.02 12.61 -9.49
N ASP A 110 -6.37 12.94 -10.62
CA ASP A 110 -7.04 13.29 -11.88
C ASP A 110 -7.94 12.16 -12.43
N VAL A 111 -7.62 10.92 -12.13
CA VAL A 111 -8.40 9.74 -12.56
C VAL A 111 -9.25 9.12 -11.44
N GLY A 112 -9.40 9.83 -10.32
CA GLY A 112 -10.26 9.44 -9.21
C GLY A 112 -9.66 8.36 -8.30
N ILE A 113 -8.33 8.17 -8.32
CA ILE A 113 -7.59 7.32 -7.39
C ILE A 113 -7.12 8.21 -6.24
N ASP A 114 -7.43 7.85 -5.01
CA ASP A 114 -7.23 8.68 -3.82
C ASP A 114 -6.43 8.00 -2.70
N VAL A 115 -5.87 6.81 -2.96
CA VAL A 115 -4.93 6.13 -2.06
C VAL A 115 -3.78 5.51 -2.87
N ASN A 116 -2.53 5.78 -2.47
CA ASN A 116 -1.35 5.12 -3.06
C ASN A 116 -0.67 4.20 -2.03
N CYS A 117 -0.41 2.94 -2.40
CA CYS A 117 0.32 1.99 -1.58
C CYS A 117 1.84 2.32 -1.54
N ALA A 118 2.16 3.47 -0.99
CA ALA A 118 3.47 4.05 -0.71
C ALA A 118 3.37 5.01 0.49
N PRO A 119 4.42 5.24 1.28
CA PRO A 119 5.82 4.85 1.11
C PRO A 119 6.13 3.42 1.58
N LEU A 120 7.29 2.90 1.08
CA LEU A 120 7.96 1.77 1.69
C LEU A 120 8.89 2.28 2.80
N ALA A 121 8.88 1.61 3.95
CA ALA A 121 9.80 1.91 5.06
C ALA A 121 10.71 0.71 5.42
N ASP A 122 10.73 -0.29 4.55
CA ASP A 122 11.63 -1.44 4.67
C ASP A 122 13.08 -1.00 4.44
N LEU A 123 14.01 -1.51 5.26
CA LEU A 123 15.45 -1.20 5.12
C LEU A 123 16.08 -2.08 4.04
N LEU A 124 16.99 -1.49 3.27
CA LEU A 124 17.81 -2.24 2.31
C LEU A 124 18.91 -2.99 3.04
N GLU A 125 18.98 -4.30 2.81
CA GLU A 125 20.00 -5.20 3.34
C GLU A 125 20.85 -5.78 2.23
N ALA A 126 22.04 -6.29 2.57
CA ALA A 126 22.89 -6.99 1.62
C ALA A 126 22.19 -8.22 1.01
N GLY A 127 21.34 -8.89 1.80
CA GLY A 127 20.57 -10.08 1.41
C GLY A 127 19.14 -9.78 0.91
N THR A 128 18.73 -8.53 0.86
CA THR A 128 17.36 -8.16 0.40
C THR A 128 17.09 -8.74 -0.97
N HIS A 129 15.97 -9.46 -1.10
CA HIS A 129 15.59 -10.13 -2.35
C HIS A 129 15.48 -9.12 -3.51
N PRO A 130 15.97 -9.45 -4.72
CA PRO A 130 15.96 -8.53 -5.88
C PRO A 130 14.59 -7.93 -6.22
N VAL A 131 13.51 -8.67 -5.96
CA VAL A 131 12.13 -8.20 -6.16
C VAL A 131 11.77 -6.98 -5.30
N LEU A 132 12.42 -6.83 -4.15
CA LEU A 132 12.17 -5.71 -3.23
C LEU A 132 13.24 -4.61 -3.37
N ARG A 133 14.49 -5.00 -3.63
CA ARG A 133 15.68 -4.17 -3.52
C ARG A 133 15.54 -2.77 -4.14
N ASN A 134 15.18 -2.67 -5.41
CA ASN A 134 15.13 -1.38 -6.12
C ASN A 134 13.87 -0.54 -5.81
N ARG A 135 12.97 -1.05 -4.96
CA ARG A 135 11.79 -0.33 -4.45
C ARG A 135 12.08 0.46 -3.18
N LEU A 136 13.19 0.16 -2.48
CA LEU A 136 13.55 0.72 -1.18
C LEU A 136 14.24 2.07 -1.32
N TYR A 137 14.34 2.81 -0.22
CA TYR A 137 14.95 4.14 -0.22
C TYR A 137 16.42 4.14 0.22
N GLY A 138 16.88 3.09 0.89
CA GLY A 138 18.28 2.98 1.33
C GLY A 138 18.48 2.02 2.51
N PRO A 139 19.73 1.89 2.98
CA PRO A 139 20.10 0.93 4.01
C PRO A 139 20.01 1.48 5.45
N ASP A 140 19.84 2.78 5.64
CA ASP A 140 19.86 3.41 6.96
C ASP A 140 18.53 4.07 7.32
N ILE A 141 18.23 4.05 8.62
CA ILE A 141 16.96 4.54 9.18
C ILE A 141 16.71 6.02 8.86
N PRO A 142 17.66 6.95 9.04
CA PRO A 142 17.44 8.37 8.73
C PRO A 142 17.03 8.61 7.28
N THR A 143 17.71 7.97 6.33
CA THR A 143 17.40 8.07 4.89
C THR A 143 16.00 7.54 4.58
N VAL A 144 15.66 6.34 5.08
CA VAL A 144 14.36 5.74 4.83
C VAL A 144 13.23 6.55 5.44
N VAL A 145 13.40 7.05 6.67
CA VAL A 145 12.40 7.89 7.35
C VAL A 145 12.21 9.23 6.63
N ALA A 146 13.30 9.89 6.22
CA ALA A 146 13.22 11.17 5.51
C ALA A 146 12.54 11.02 4.15
N ALA A 147 12.92 10.01 3.36
CA ALA A 147 12.34 9.74 2.05
C ALA A 147 10.87 9.28 2.17
N GLY A 148 10.57 8.41 3.14
CA GLY A 148 9.21 7.97 3.41
C GLY A 148 8.28 9.11 3.85
N ARG A 149 8.78 10.01 4.69
CA ARG A 149 8.05 11.22 5.10
C ARG A 149 7.79 12.14 3.91
N ALA A 150 8.80 12.42 3.10
CA ALA A 150 8.67 13.23 1.89
C ALA A 150 7.65 12.65 0.90
N CYS A 151 7.66 11.32 0.71
CA CYS A 151 6.67 10.62 -0.10
C CYS A 151 5.24 10.83 0.46
N ALA A 152 5.03 10.58 1.74
CA ALA A 152 3.71 10.68 2.37
C ALA A 152 3.16 12.12 2.35
N GLU A 153 3.99 13.11 2.67
CA GLU A 153 3.61 14.54 2.63
C GLU A 153 3.24 14.99 1.23
N ALA A 154 4.01 14.57 0.21
CA ALA A 154 3.74 14.90 -1.17
C ALA A 154 2.42 14.28 -1.68
N LEU A 155 2.14 13.02 -1.31
CA LEU A 155 0.87 12.37 -1.61
C LEU A 155 -0.30 13.12 -0.97
N LEU A 156 -0.22 13.45 0.32
CA LEU A 156 -1.24 14.22 1.03
C LEU A 156 -1.45 15.61 0.42
N ALA A 157 -0.38 16.33 0.08
CA ALA A 157 -0.46 17.61 -0.61
C ALA A 157 -1.12 17.50 -2.00
N GLY A 158 -1.06 16.34 -2.63
CA GLY A 158 -1.72 16.02 -3.88
C GLY A 158 -3.12 15.44 -3.73
N GLY A 159 -3.69 15.38 -2.52
CA GLY A 159 -5.04 14.85 -2.27
C GLY A 159 -5.14 13.34 -2.24
N VAL A 160 -4.01 12.63 -2.11
CA VAL A 160 -3.90 11.16 -2.10
C VAL A 160 -3.40 10.67 -0.75
N LEU A 161 -4.07 9.68 -0.17
CA LEU A 161 -3.67 9.08 1.10
C LEU A 161 -2.47 8.12 0.91
N PRO A 162 -1.43 8.22 1.76
CA PRO A 162 -0.32 7.28 1.76
C PRO A 162 -0.65 5.99 2.53
N VAL A 163 -0.04 4.87 2.12
CA VAL A 163 -0.04 3.60 2.85
C VAL A 163 1.39 3.21 3.21
N LEU A 164 1.71 3.21 4.49
CA LEU A 164 3.01 2.79 5.02
C LEU A 164 3.17 1.27 4.93
N LYS A 165 4.23 0.77 4.26
CA LYS A 165 4.43 -0.66 4.05
C LYS A 165 5.90 -1.08 4.10
N HIS A 166 6.20 -2.34 4.42
CA HIS A 166 5.29 -3.42 4.89
C HIS A 166 5.54 -3.65 6.38
N ILE A 167 4.60 -3.25 7.23
CA ILE A 167 4.76 -3.27 8.69
C ILE A 167 4.79 -4.73 9.21
N PRO A 168 5.72 -5.10 10.08
CA PRO A 168 6.67 -4.27 10.84
C PRO A 168 8.07 -4.16 10.22
N GLY A 169 8.28 -4.63 8.99
CA GLY A 169 9.53 -4.58 8.22
C GLY A 169 9.72 -5.83 7.38
N TYR A 170 10.18 -5.66 6.15
CA TYR A 170 10.34 -6.73 5.17
C TYR A 170 11.77 -6.79 4.60
N GLY A 171 12.67 -5.88 5.02
CA GLY A 171 14.00 -5.70 4.44
C GLY A 171 14.91 -6.92 4.53
N GLN A 172 14.80 -7.72 5.58
CA GLN A 172 15.58 -8.96 5.79
C GLN A 172 15.01 -10.17 5.03
N ALA A 173 13.88 -10.03 4.29
CA ALA A 173 13.34 -11.14 3.51
C ALA A 173 14.28 -11.54 2.37
N VAL A 174 14.72 -12.80 2.39
CA VAL A 174 15.59 -13.40 1.37
C VAL A 174 14.82 -14.17 0.30
N VAL A 175 13.49 -14.29 0.47
CA VAL A 175 12.57 -14.92 -0.49
C VAL A 175 11.43 -13.97 -0.82
N ASP A 176 10.85 -14.15 -2.01
CA ASP A 176 9.68 -13.39 -2.47
C ASP A 176 8.40 -13.95 -1.83
N SER A 177 7.63 -13.15 -1.11
CA SER A 177 6.36 -13.55 -0.50
C SER A 177 5.26 -13.89 -1.52
N HIS A 178 5.43 -13.53 -2.79
CA HIS A 178 4.58 -14.03 -3.86
C HIS A 178 4.80 -15.52 -4.16
N LEU A 179 5.95 -16.09 -3.79
CA LEU A 179 6.35 -17.47 -4.09
C LEU A 179 6.45 -18.37 -2.85
N ALA A 180 6.85 -17.80 -1.70
CA ALA A 180 7.02 -18.55 -0.45
C ALA A 180 6.92 -17.62 0.76
N LEU A 181 6.70 -18.18 1.95
CA LEU A 181 6.64 -17.42 3.20
C LEU A 181 8.07 -17.10 3.68
N PRO A 182 8.48 -15.80 3.70
CA PRO A 182 9.76 -15.38 4.25
C PRO A 182 9.80 -15.59 5.76
N ARG A 183 10.99 -15.94 6.28
CA ARG A 183 11.26 -16.10 7.70
C ARG A 183 12.53 -15.36 8.08
N VAL A 184 12.50 -14.69 9.21
CA VAL A 184 13.64 -13.95 9.78
C VAL A 184 13.91 -14.45 11.20
N ASP A 185 15.10 -15.03 11.37
CA ASP A 185 15.63 -15.47 12.66
C ASP A 185 16.64 -14.41 13.17
N ALA A 186 16.10 -13.28 13.61
CA ALA A 186 16.88 -12.21 14.24
C ALA A 186 16.36 -11.94 15.66
N PRO A 187 17.24 -11.64 16.62
CA PRO A 187 16.84 -11.29 17.99
C PRO A 187 15.87 -10.09 18.00
N ARG A 188 14.92 -10.09 18.94
CA ARG A 188 13.89 -9.03 19.04
C ARG A 188 14.49 -7.63 19.20
N GLU A 189 15.60 -7.50 19.93
CA GLU A 189 16.31 -6.24 20.15
C GLU A 189 16.90 -5.69 18.83
N VAL A 190 17.40 -6.56 17.96
CA VAL A 190 17.90 -6.21 16.62
C VAL A 190 16.74 -5.72 15.76
N LEU A 191 15.65 -6.49 15.70
CA LEU A 191 14.45 -6.11 14.96
C LEU A 191 13.89 -4.76 15.46
N ALA A 192 13.78 -4.58 16.77
CA ALA A 192 13.24 -3.37 17.38
C ALA A 192 14.08 -2.12 17.10
N SER A 193 15.41 -2.24 17.14
CA SER A 193 16.32 -1.13 16.91
C SER A 193 16.56 -0.82 15.43
N ARG A 194 16.22 -1.72 14.53
CA ARG A 194 16.54 -1.66 13.11
C ARG A 194 15.27 -1.74 12.25
N ASP A 195 14.71 -2.94 12.04
CA ASP A 195 13.62 -3.18 11.08
C ASP A 195 12.32 -2.45 11.45
N PHE A 196 11.99 -2.42 12.75
CA PHE A 196 10.77 -1.77 13.24
C PHE A 196 10.93 -0.26 13.46
N ALA A 197 12.17 0.25 13.49
CA ALA A 197 12.46 1.64 13.81
C ALA A 197 11.92 2.66 12.78
N PRO A 198 12.03 2.44 11.43
CA PRO A 198 11.42 3.33 10.46
C PRO A 198 9.89 3.42 10.60
N PHE A 199 9.24 2.29 10.85
CA PHE A 199 7.79 2.24 11.06
C PHE A 199 7.35 2.97 12.32
N ARG A 200 8.15 2.88 13.41
CA ARG A 200 7.92 3.67 14.62
C ARG A 200 8.05 5.17 14.37
N ALA A 201 9.01 5.59 13.56
CA ALA A 201 9.21 7.00 13.20
C ALA A 201 8.10 7.55 12.28
N LEU A 202 7.44 6.67 11.51
CA LEU A 202 6.36 7.00 10.58
C LEU A 202 4.97 6.55 11.06
N ARG A 203 4.83 6.18 12.33
CA ARG A 203 3.58 5.60 12.90
C ARG A 203 2.36 6.51 12.87
N ASP A 204 2.56 7.80 12.65
CA ASP A 204 1.51 8.81 12.52
C ASP A 204 0.83 8.83 11.14
N LEU A 205 1.33 8.05 10.18
CA LEU A 205 0.71 7.93 8.87
C LEU A 205 -0.68 7.25 8.95
N PRO A 206 -1.63 7.66 8.08
CA PRO A 206 -3.03 7.31 8.27
C PRO A 206 -3.38 5.85 8.00
N ILE A 207 -2.66 5.20 7.10
CA ILE A 207 -2.92 3.81 6.67
C ILE A 207 -1.60 3.05 6.67
N GLY A 208 -1.64 1.78 7.08
CA GLY A 208 -0.51 0.87 7.03
C GLY A 208 -0.89 -0.48 6.45
N MET A 209 0.09 -1.16 5.86
CA MET A 209 -0.06 -2.50 5.27
C MET A 209 0.89 -3.48 5.97
N THR A 210 0.38 -4.64 6.39
CA THR A 210 1.19 -5.68 7.05
C THR A 210 2.06 -6.44 6.07
N ALA A 211 3.21 -6.95 6.56
CA ALA A 211 4.07 -7.87 5.81
C ALA A 211 3.63 -9.33 5.99
N HIS A 212 3.67 -10.12 4.91
CA HIS A 212 3.56 -11.58 4.99
C HIS A 212 4.94 -12.19 5.30
N ILE A 213 5.38 -12.09 6.54
CA ILE A 213 6.69 -12.54 7.02
C ILE A 213 6.57 -13.13 8.42
N VAL A 214 7.36 -14.16 8.70
CA VAL A 214 7.51 -14.73 10.04
C VAL A 214 8.76 -14.14 10.69
N PHE A 215 8.61 -13.58 11.88
CA PHE A 215 9.73 -13.27 12.79
C PHE A 215 9.73 -14.27 13.93
N ASP A 216 10.75 -15.14 13.99
CA ASP A 216 10.84 -16.20 15.01
C ASP A 216 10.82 -15.65 16.44
N ALA A 217 11.36 -14.45 16.64
CA ALA A 217 11.36 -13.76 17.93
C ALA A 217 10.01 -13.11 18.31
N VAL A 218 8.98 -13.15 17.42
CA VAL A 218 7.65 -12.58 17.67
C VAL A 218 6.60 -13.67 17.71
N ASP A 219 6.43 -14.39 16.60
CA ASP A 219 5.54 -15.55 16.48
C ASP A 219 6.17 -16.51 15.46
N PRO A 220 6.77 -17.64 15.91
CA PRO A 220 7.44 -18.57 15.01
C PRO A 220 6.47 -19.39 14.15
N ASP A 221 5.18 -19.39 14.47
CA ASP A 221 4.21 -20.28 13.83
C ASP A 221 3.36 -19.56 12.77
N ARG A 222 3.30 -18.22 12.81
CA ARG A 222 2.40 -17.44 11.95
C ARG A 222 3.08 -16.23 11.31
N PRO A 223 2.76 -15.92 10.05
CA PRO A 223 3.17 -14.64 9.46
C PRO A 223 2.49 -13.47 10.17
N CYS A 224 3.14 -12.30 10.18
CA CYS A 224 2.69 -11.12 10.89
C CYS A 224 1.22 -10.77 10.60
N THR A 225 0.76 -10.93 9.36
CA THR A 225 -0.61 -10.63 8.95
C THR A 225 -1.66 -11.46 9.70
N THR A 226 -1.34 -12.70 10.11
CA THR A 226 -2.29 -13.61 10.78
C THR A 226 -1.90 -13.91 12.23
N SER A 227 -0.91 -13.21 12.78
CA SER A 227 -0.42 -13.36 14.15
C SER A 227 -0.99 -12.30 15.08
N PRO A 228 -1.80 -12.65 16.10
CA PRO A 228 -2.24 -11.70 17.12
C PRO A 228 -1.06 -11.04 17.85
N GLU A 229 0.03 -11.78 18.08
CA GLU A 229 1.25 -11.27 18.72
C GLU A 229 1.93 -10.19 17.87
N ALA A 230 2.03 -10.41 16.56
CA ALA A 230 2.60 -9.43 15.64
C ALA A 230 1.70 -8.19 15.50
N ILE A 231 0.39 -8.37 15.43
CA ILE A 231 -0.54 -7.22 15.39
C ILE A 231 -0.49 -6.43 16.69
N ARG A 232 -0.38 -7.08 17.85
CA ARG A 232 -0.18 -6.40 19.13
C ARG A 232 1.14 -5.62 19.16
N LEU A 233 2.25 -6.22 18.68
CA LEU A 233 3.54 -5.52 18.52
C LEU A 233 3.39 -4.27 17.64
N ILE A 234 2.68 -4.36 16.52
CA ILE A 234 2.43 -3.21 15.63
C ILE A 234 1.65 -2.12 16.37
N ARG A 235 0.63 -2.49 17.13
CA ARG A 235 -0.23 -1.54 17.84
C ARG A 235 0.44 -0.91 19.07
N GLU A 236 1.13 -1.73 19.88
CA GLU A 236 1.65 -1.32 21.19
C GLU A 236 3.13 -0.90 21.11
N ASP A 237 4.03 -1.73 20.54
CA ASP A 237 5.47 -1.48 20.57
C ASP A 237 5.92 -0.48 19.49
N ILE A 238 5.38 -0.61 18.26
CA ILE A 238 5.58 0.37 17.20
C ILE A 238 4.69 1.61 17.43
N GLY A 239 3.50 1.40 17.99
CA GLY A 239 2.55 2.45 18.31
C GLY A 239 1.76 2.94 17.10
N PHE A 240 1.56 2.08 16.09
CA PHE A 240 0.79 2.43 14.90
C PHE A 240 -0.71 2.37 15.18
N ASP A 241 -1.40 3.51 15.28
CA ASP A 241 -2.86 3.63 15.48
C ASP A 241 -3.62 4.04 14.19
N GLY A 242 -2.97 4.00 13.04
CA GLY A 242 -3.62 4.16 11.73
C GLY A 242 -4.48 2.96 11.34
N LEU A 243 -5.21 3.09 10.23
CA LEU A 243 -5.98 2.00 9.63
C LEU A 243 -5.02 0.94 9.08
N LEU A 244 -5.10 -0.28 9.59
CA LEU A 244 -4.17 -1.37 9.24
C LEU A 244 -4.85 -2.35 8.29
N MET A 245 -4.29 -2.48 7.08
CA MET A 245 -4.74 -3.46 6.08
C MET A 245 -3.71 -4.59 5.94
N THR A 246 -4.13 -5.73 5.42
CA THR A 246 -3.20 -6.79 5.00
C THR A 246 -2.48 -6.39 3.71
N ASP A 247 -1.34 -7.01 3.40
CA ASP A 247 -0.93 -7.21 2.01
C ASP A 247 -1.89 -8.20 1.33
N ASP A 248 -1.75 -8.43 0.01
CA ASP A 248 -2.66 -9.30 -0.74
C ASP A 248 -2.73 -10.70 -0.14
N ILE A 249 -3.89 -11.07 0.41
CA ILE A 249 -4.11 -12.41 0.94
C ILE A 249 -4.10 -13.50 -0.14
N GLY A 250 -4.06 -13.12 -1.42
CA GLY A 250 -3.88 -14.03 -2.55
C GLY A 250 -2.45 -14.57 -2.69
N MET A 251 -1.45 -13.98 -2.01
CA MET A 251 -0.05 -14.39 -2.10
C MET A 251 0.20 -15.79 -1.50
N GLU A 252 1.15 -16.54 -2.11
CA GLU A 252 1.48 -17.91 -1.69
C GLU A 252 2.17 -18.00 -0.31
N ALA A 253 2.61 -16.86 0.25
CA ALA A 253 3.10 -16.78 1.61
C ALA A 253 2.05 -17.19 2.68
N LEU A 254 0.76 -17.09 2.36
CA LEU A 254 -0.32 -17.49 3.26
C LEU A 254 -0.87 -18.87 2.89
N SER A 255 -1.08 -19.73 3.89
CA SER A 255 -1.69 -21.04 3.73
C SER A 255 -3.21 -21.01 3.85
N GLY A 256 -3.89 -22.02 3.30
CA GLY A 256 -5.34 -22.18 3.37
C GLY A 256 -6.10 -21.48 2.23
N THR A 257 -7.43 -21.54 2.29
CA THR A 257 -8.34 -20.90 1.33
C THR A 257 -8.42 -19.39 1.54
N MET A 258 -8.92 -18.63 0.56
CA MET A 258 -9.12 -17.17 0.72
C MET A 258 -10.00 -16.84 1.93
N ALA A 259 -11.06 -17.62 2.17
CA ALA A 259 -11.91 -17.47 3.34
C ALA A 259 -11.14 -17.67 4.67
N GLN A 260 -10.28 -18.69 4.74
CA GLN A 260 -9.47 -18.94 5.93
C GLN A 260 -8.43 -17.85 6.17
N ARG A 261 -7.75 -17.38 5.11
CA ARG A 261 -6.77 -16.29 5.16
C ARG A 261 -7.42 -14.98 5.63
N ALA A 262 -8.60 -14.65 5.08
CA ALA A 262 -9.37 -13.49 5.48
C ALA A 262 -9.80 -13.56 6.96
N ALA A 263 -10.42 -14.66 7.37
CA ALA A 263 -10.86 -14.86 8.75
C ALA A 263 -9.69 -14.81 9.75
N ALA A 264 -8.55 -15.44 9.43
CA ALA A 264 -7.37 -15.43 10.29
C ALA A 264 -6.78 -14.02 10.45
N SER A 265 -6.74 -13.21 9.37
CA SER A 265 -6.24 -11.84 9.41
C SER A 265 -7.12 -10.94 10.30
N ILE A 266 -8.45 -11.02 10.13
CA ILE A 266 -9.40 -10.28 10.98
C ILE A 266 -9.30 -10.74 12.44
N ALA A 267 -9.22 -12.04 12.68
CA ALA A 267 -9.07 -12.60 14.04
C ALA A 267 -7.75 -12.16 14.71
N ALA A 268 -6.69 -11.94 13.93
CA ALA A 268 -5.42 -11.41 14.43
C ALA A 268 -5.51 -9.92 14.83
N GLY A 269 -6.50 -9.18 14.37
CA GLY A 269 -6.72 -7.77 14.73
C GLY A 269 -6.37 -6.77 13.62
N VAL A 270 -6.22 -7.23 12.37
CA VAL A 270 -6.13 -6.35 11.20
C VAL A 270 -7.49 -5.69 10.94
N ASP A 271 -7.52 -4.44 10.53
CA ASP A 271 -8.77 -3.70 10.29
C ASP A 271 -9.40 -4.03 8.94
N LEU A 272 -8.59 -4.30 7.91
CA LEU A 272 -9.03 -4.53 6.53
C LEU A 272 -8.26 -5.67 5.86
N VAL A 273 -8.96 -6.51 5.14
CA VAL A 273 -8.40 -7.56 4.29
C VAL A 273 -8.25 -7.02 2.86
N LEU A 274 -7.08 -7.23 2.24
CA LEU A 274 -6.83 -6.89 0.84
C LEU A 274 -6.87 -8.14 -0.04
N HIS A 275 -7.71 -8.14 -1.08
CA HIS A 275 -7.72 -9.14 -2.15
C HIS A 275 -7.57 -8.49 -3.51
N CYS A 276 -6.42 -8.75 -4.17
CA CYS A 276 -6.00 -8.02 -5.36
C CYS A 276 -6.49 -8.61 -6.67
N LYS A 277 -6.72 -9.92 -6.74
CA LYS A 277 -6.93 -10.61 -8.02
C LYS A 277 -8.21 -10.22 -8.73
N GLY A 278 -9.30 -9.93 -7.98
CA GLY A 278 -10.59 -9.52 -8.53
C GLY A 278 -11.33 -10.64 -9.24
N ASP A 279 -10.94 -11.90 -9.05
CA ASP A 279 -11.65 -13.05 -9.59
C ASP A 279 -12.85 -13.41 -8.72
N ARG A 280 -13.94 -13.79 -9.39
CA ARG A 280 -15.21 -14.09 -8.72
C ARG A 280 -15.08 -15.09 -7.57
N PRO A 281 -14.42 -16.27 -7.72
CA PRO A 281 -14.32 -17.24 -6.64
C PRO A 281 -13.57 -16.69 -5.40
N GLY A 282 -12.52 -15.91 -5.61
CA GLY A 282 -11.77 -15.27 -4.53
C GLY A 282 -12.60 -14.22 -3.80
N MET A 283 -13.29 -13.35 -4.55
CA MET A 283 -14.15 -12.29 -3.99
C MET A 283 -15.30 -12.88 -3.16
N GLU A 284 -15.98 -13.95 -3.66
CA GLU A 284 -17.05 -14.64 -2.93
C GLU A 284 -16.53 -15.28 -1.62
N GLN A 285 -15.35 -15.92 -1.65
CA GLN A 285 -14.73 -16.49 -0.45
C GLN A 285 -14.35 -15.40 0.58
N VAL A 286 -13.75 -14.30 0.14
CA VAL A 286 -13.42 -13.18 1.03
C VAL A 286 -14.67 -12.60 1.67
N ALA A 287 -15.72 -12.34 0.87
CA ALA A 287 -16.97 -11.79 1.38
C ALA A 287 -17.66 -12.71 2.38
N SER A 288 -17.59 -14.04 2.17
CA SER A 288 -18.20 -15.03 3.07
C SER A 288 -17.54 -15.09 4.46
N ALA A 289 -16.29 -14.65 4.58
CA ALA A 289 -15.47 -14.79 5.79
C ALA A 289 -15.07 -13.44 6.43
N THR A 290 -15.38 -12.33 5.78
CA THR A 290 -15.01 -10.99 6.26
C THR A 290 -16.25 -10.27 6.81
N PRO A 291 -16.27 -9.90 8.11
CA PRO A 291 -17.39 -9.20 8.71
C PRO A 291 -17.45 -7.73 8.28
N ALA A 292 -18.49 -7.02 8.69
CA ALA A 292 -18.50 -5.57 8.71
C ALA A 292 -17.35 -5.04 9.60
N MET A 293 -16.85 -3.85 9.29
CA MET A 293 -15.81 -3.19 10.09
C MET A 293 -16.25 -3.03 11.55
N THR A 294 -15.31 -3.25 12.47
CA THR A 294 -15.54 -2.95 13.90
C THR A 294 -15.66 -1.44 14.13
N GLU A 295 -16.17 -1.03 15.30
CA GLU A 295 -16.21 0.40 15.68
C GLU A 295 -14.80 1.02 15.69
N ALA A 296 -13.80 0.30 16.21
CA ALA A 296 -12.41 0.75 16.25
C ALA A 296 -11.84 0.94 14.83
N ALA A 297 -12.02 -0.06 13.94
CA ALA A 297 -11.61 0.03 12.54
C ALA A 297 -12.33 1.17 11.80
N THR A 298 -13.64 1.34 12.04
CA THR A 298 -14.44 2.45 11.50
C THR A 298 -13.90 3.80 11.95
N GLY A 299 -13.58 3.95 13.24
CA GLY A 299 -12.97 5.16 13.77
C GLY A 299 -11.62 5.50 13.10
N ARG A 300 -10.75 4.49 12.90
CA ARG A 300 -9.49 4.65 12.17
C ARG A 300 -9.72 5.04 10.71
N ALA A 301 -10.66 4.38 10.05
CA ALA A 301 -11.02 4.70 8.65
C ALA A 301 -11.54 6.13 8.50
N ILE A 302 -12.39 6.59 9.39
CA ILE A 302 -12.90 7.98 9.40
C ILE A 302 -11.74 8.97 9.57
N ARG A 303 -10.81 8.73 10.50
CA ARG A 303 -9.63 9.60 10.68
C ARG A 303 -8.74 9.62 9.43
N ALA A 304 -8.49 8.46 8.82
CA ALA A 304 -7.71 8.37 7.60
C ALA A 304 -8.38 9.14 6.44
N LEU A 305 -9.67 8.90 6.20
CA LEU A 305 -10.42 9.57 5.13
C LEU A 305 -10.57 11.08 5.36
N ALA A 306 -10.54 11.56 6.60
CA ALA A 306 -10.56 13.00 6.91
C ALA A 306 -9.32 13.76 6.41
N LEU A 307 -8.23 13.04 6.09
CA LEU A 307 -7.02 13.61 5.48
C LEU A 307 -7.12 13.68 3.94
N ARG A 308 -8.12 13.08 3.32
CA ARG A 308 -8.40 13.18 1.90
C ARG A 308 -8.98 14.57 1.60
N ARG A 309 -8.11 15.47 1.20
CA ARG A 309 -8.44 16.89 0.92
C ARG A 309 -8.26 17.19 -0.57
N PRO A 310 -8.87 18.27 -1.09
CA PRO A 310 -8.51 18.75 -2.42
C PRO A 310 -7.00 18.99 -2.53
N PRO A 311 -6.38 18.70 -3.69
CA PRO A 311 -4.97 18.95 -3.91
C PRO A 311 -4.58 20.40 -3.63
N GLU A 312 -3.45 20.60 -2.97
CA GLU A 312 -2.85 21.93 -2.85
C GLU A 312 -2.43 22.45 -4.23
N PRO A 313 -2.59 23.75 -4.51
CA PRO A 313 -2.13 24.34 -5.75
C PRO A 313 -0.64 24.07 -5.99
N ALA A 314 -0.27 23.65 -7.20
CA ALA A 314 1.11 23.42 -7.58
C ALA A 314 1.33 23.73 -9.06
N ASP A 315 2.49 24.28 -9.40
CA ASP A 315 2.96 24.45 -10.77
C ASP A 315 3.55 23.13 -11.27
N ILE A 316 2.71 22.31 -11.90
CA ILE A 316 3.10 20.98 -12.38
C ILE A 316 4.23 21.05 -13.42
N PRO A 317 4.20 21.95 -14.43
CA PRO A 317 5.34 22.15 -15.32
C PRO A 317 6.65 22.43 -14.58
N ALA A 318 6.68 23.33 -13.62
CA ALA A 318 7.87 23.65 -12.83
C ALA A 318 8.35 22.45 -12.01
N LEU A 319 7.45 21.64 -11.43
CA LEU A 319 7.83 20.40 -10.72
C LEU A 319 8.44 19.34 -11.66
N VAL A 320 7.98 19.28 -12.91
CA VAL A 320 8.56 18.36 -13.92
C VAL A 320 9.97 18.79 -14.25
N GLU A 321 10.22 20.08 -14.49
CA GLU A 321 11.55 20.64 -14.74
C GLU A 321 12.46 20.41 -13.53
N GLU A 322 11.98 20.70 -12.33
CA GLU A 322 12.73 20.47 -11.08
C GLU A 322 13.12 18.98 -10.93
N LEU A 323 12.21 18.03 -11.24
CA LEU A 323 12.55 16.61 -11.14
C LEU A 323 13.65 16.23 -12.13
N ALA A 324 13.61 16.75 -13.36
CA ALA A 324 14.63 16.52 -14.38
C ALA A 324 15.99 17.09 -13.97
N ASP A 325 16.02 18.27 -13.35
CA ASP A 325 17.25 18.86 -12.82
C ASP A 325 17.84 18.07 -11.63
N LEU A 326 16.95 17.54 -10.76
CA LEU A 326 17.36 16.75 -9.60
C LEU A 326 17.86 15.35 -10.00
N VAL A 327 17.34 14.76 -11.09
CA VAL A 327 17.61 13.40 -11.54
C VAL A 327 17.85 13.39 -13.06
N PRO A 328 19.01 13.87 -13.54
CA PRO A 328 19.25 14.10 -14.98
C PRO A 328 19.13 12.86 -15.88
N GLU A 329 19.38 11.66 -15.34
CA GLU A 329 19.28 10.40 -16.11
C GLU A 329 17.85 9.82 -16.17
N ALA A 330 16.88 10.46 -15.49
CA ALA A 330 15.48 10.03 -15.47
C ALA A 330 14.59 10.77 -16.48
N ALA A 331 15.17 11.72 -17.24
CA ALA A 331 14.48 12.58 -18.20
C ALA A 331 14.34 11.94 -19.58
#